data_d93fdadc5ac7220bff57e018e5fd33ef
#
_entry.id   d93fdadc5ac7220bff57e018e5fd33ef
#
_cell.length_a   1.000
_cell.length_b   1.000
_cell.length_c   1.000
_cell.angle_alpha   90.00
_cell.angle_beta   90.00
_cell.angle_gamma   90.00
#
_symmetry.space_group_name_H-M   'P 1'
#
loop_
_entity.id
_entity.type
_entity.pdbx_description
1 polymer ?
#
loop_
_entity_poly.entity_id
_entity_poly.type
_entity_poly.pdbx_seq_one_letter_code
_entity_poly.pdbx_strand_id
1 'polypeptide(L)'
;LAFFVYFKVLPCTMSQFGLLSINVMGHAKWYGYRNFTSDDNSRNSNLGFFLWGSTCWHNNHHFMPTSAKTSFTPRETMFDIDYLIILVLEKLGLVWDVKRPSQKMVDKGIMDGVVRPKRYQKGSEEKSDDDDQSEDPPQKMSA
;
A
#
# COMPACT_ATOMS: atom_id res chain seq x y z
N LEU A 1 -39.93 7.29 -10.11
CA LEU A 1 -38.88 8.30 -9.99
C LEU A 1 -38.18 8.19 -8.65
N ALA A 2 -38.88 8.26 -7.49
CA ALA A 2 -38.29 8.20 -6.15
C ALA A 2 -37.42 6.94 -5.95
N PHE A 3 -37.87 5.77 -6.33
CA PHE A 3 -37.13 4.52 -6.29
C PHE A 3 -35.79 4.63 -7.05
N PHE A 4 -35.80 5.15 -8.26
CA PHE A 4 -34.58 5.35 -9.07
C PHE A 4 -33.61 6.32 -8.42
N VAL A 5 -34.09 7.44 -7.89
CA VAL A 5 -33.25 8.42 -7.19
C VAL A 5 -32.61 7.78 -5.96
N TYR A 6 -33.40 7.08 -5.15
CA TYR A 6 -32.91 6.51 -3.89
C TYR A 6 -31.95 5.33 -4.09
N PHE A 7 -32.26 4.40 -5.01
CA PHE A 7 -31.46 3.18 -5.18
C PHE A 7 -30.38 3.27 -6.26
N LYS A 8 -30.41 4.28 -7.11
CA LYS A 8 -29.41 4.45 -8.17
C LYS A 8 -28.64 5.76 -8.03
N VAL A 9 -29.32 6.88 -8.09
CA VAL A 9 -28.64 8.19 -8.14
C VAL A 9 -27.90 8.47 -6.84
N LEU A 10 -28.55 8.33 -5.69
CA LEU A 10 -27.95 8.64 -4.39
C LEU A 10 -26.71 7.77 -4.09
N PRO A 11 -26.76 6.43 -4.19
CA PRO A 11 -25.56 5.60 -3.94
C PRO A 11 -24.42 5.90 -4.92
N CYS A 12 -24.72 6.11 -6.21
CA CYS A 12 -23.69 6.47 -7.19
C CYS A 12 -23.04 7.82 -6.85
N THR A 13 -23.83 8.82 -6.48
CA THR A 13 -23.30 10.15 -6.09
C THR A 13 -22.45 10.06 -4.83
N MET A 14 -22.90 9.32 -3.80
CA MET A 14 -22.15 9.11 -2.58
C MET A 14 -20.82 8.38 -2.83
N SER A 15 -20.84 7.34 -3.69
CA SER A 15 -19.65 6.61 -4.09
C SER A 15 -18.64 7.51 -4.82
N GLN A 16 -19.11 8.32 -5.79
CA GLN A 16 -18.26 9.27 -6.50
C GLN A 16 -17.70 10.35 -5.56
N PHE A 17 -18.49 10.86 -4.65
CA PHE A 17 -18.02 11.82 -3.65
C PHE A 17 -16.95 11.20 -2.74
N GLY A 18 -17.15 9.96 -2.29
CA GLY A 18 -16.15 9.22 -1.52
C GLY A 18 -14.83 9.09 -2.28
N LEU A 19 -14.88 8.63 -3.54
CA LEU A 19 -13.70 8.46 -4.39
C LEU A 19 -12.96 9.79 -4.66
N LEU A 20 -13.67 10.85 -4.97
CA LEU A 20 -13.09 12.17 -5.19
C LEU A 20 -12.48 12.74 -3.91
N SER A 21 -13.17 12.59 -2.77
CA SER A 21 -12.68 13.12 -1.49
C SER A 21 -11.37 12.45 -1.06
N ILE A 22 -11.21 11.13 -1.24
CA ILE A 22 -9.95 10.48 -0.91
C ILE A 22 -8.81 10.93 -1.84
N ASN A 23 -9.09 11.13 -3.14
CA ASN A 23 -8.07 11.64 -4.05
C ASN A 23 -7.60 13.05 -3.66
N VAL A 24 -8.51 13.94 -3.29
CA VAL A 24 -8.16 15.30 -2.84
C VAL A 24 -7.42 15.27 -1.51
N MET A 25 -7.98 14.61 -0.50
CA MET A 25 -7.41 14.58 0.84
C MET A 25 -6.15 13.72 0.91
N GLY A 26 -6.13 12.60 0.22
CA GLY A 26 -4.97 11.69 0.16
C GLY A 26 -3.74 12.31 -0.51
N HIS A 27 -3.88 13.40 -1.26
CA HIS A 27 -2.77 14.16 -1.86
C HIS A 27 -2.54 15.54 -1.22
N ALA A 28 -3.31 15.91 -0.20
CA ALA A 28 -3.15 17.17 0.48
C ALA A 28 -1.89 17.18 1.38
N LYS A 29 -0.93 18.07 1.11
CA LYS A 29 0.38 18.10 1.81
C LYS A 29 0.27 18.32 3.32
N TRP A 30 -0.78 18.94 3.78
CA TRP A 30 -1.05 19.24 5.20
C TRP A 30 -1.81 18.10 5.92
N TYR A 31 -2.21 17.03 5.20
CA TYR A 31 -3.04 15.97 5.74
C TYR A 31 -2.29 14.64 5.77
N GLY A 32 -2.16 14.04 6.96
CA GLY A 32 -1.62 12.69 7.12
C GLY A 32 -0.10 12.57 7.09
N TYR A 33 0.38 11.35 6.90
CA TYR A 33 1.80 10.97 6.95
C TYR A 33 2.18 10.07 5.75
N ARG A 34 3.47 9.75 5.62
CA ARG A 34 3.98 8.86 4.58
C ARG A 34 4.80 7.74 5.20
N ASN A 35 4.66 6.53 4.68
CA ASN A 35 5.53 5.41 4.99
C ASN A 35 6.58 5.19 3.90
N PHE A 36 6.25 5.56 2.67
CA PHE A 36 7.08 5.32 1.50
C PHE A 36 7.34 6.61 0.72
N THR A 37 8.54 6.65 0.11
CA THR A 37 8.89 7.65 -0.87
C THR A 37 8.13 7.37 -2.16
N SER A 38 7.34 8.31 -2.65
CA SER A 38 6.66 8.26 -3.94
C SER A 38 6.82 9.59 -4.65
N ASP A 39 6.76 9.57 -5.98
CA ASP A 39 6.92 10.77 -6.82
C ASP A 39 5.72 11.73 -6.71
N ASP A 40 4.63 11.27 -6.10
CA ASP A 40 3.43 12.06 -5.84
C ASP A 40 3.35 12.53 -4.38
N ASN A 41 2.32 13.31 -4.06
CA ASN A 41 2.06 13.80 -2.70
C ASN A 41 1.13 12.90 -1.89
N SER A 42 0.97 11.62 -2.28
CA SER A 42 0.08 10.70 -1.57
C SER A 42 0.44 10.56 -0.09
N ARG A 43 -0.56 10.47 0.76
CA ARG A 43 -0.43 10.42 2.22
C ARG A 43 -1.41 9.43 2.83
N ASN A 44 -0.98 8.82 3.92
CA ASN A 44 -1.81 7.98 4.77
C ASN A 44 -2.51 8.82 5.83
N SER A 45 -3.72 8.44 6.22
CA SER A 45 -4.44 9.13 7.30
C SER A 45 -5.17 8.16 8.22
N ASN A 46 -4.81 8.14 9.50
CA ASN A 46 -5.54 7.33 10.49
C ASN A 46 -6.98 7.84 10.71
N LEU A 47 -7.20 9.14 10.60
CA LEU A 47 -8.54 9.72 10.71
C LEU A 47 -9.41 9.38 9.50
N GLY A 48 -8.78 9.28 8.32
CA GLY A 48 -9.45 8.90 7.08
C GLY A 48 -10.08 7.52 7.10
N PHE A 49 -9.63 6.63 7.99
CA PHE A 49 -10.21 5.29 8.14
C PHE A 49 -11.72 5.32 8.39
N PHE A 50 -12.21 6.25 9.20
CA PHE A 50 -13.63 6.37 9.50
C PHE A 50 -14.49 6.82 8.31
N LEU A 51 -13.87 7.46 7.32
CA LEU A 51 -14.56 7.97 6.12
C LEU A 51 -14.37 7.06 4.90
N TRP A 52 -13.19 6.46 4.75
CA TRP A 52 -12.77 5.77 3.52
C TRP A 52 -12.28 4.33 3.74
N GLY A 53 -12.37 3.81 4.97
CA GLY A 53 -11.87 2.46 5.28
C GLY A 53 -10.38 2.32 4.97
N SER A 54 -9.98 1.16 4.49
CA SER A 54 -8.57 0.82 4.21
C SER A 54 -7.95 1.66 3.09
N THR A 55 -8.75 2.35 2.27
CA THR A 55 -8.24 3.26 1.22
C THR A 55 -7.59 4.53 1.78
N CYS A 56 -7.73 4.79 3.08
CA CYS A 56 -7.08 5.90 3.77
C CYS A 56 -5.54 5.78 3.83
N TRP A 57 -4.97 4.60 3.61
CA TRP A 57 -3.51 4.42 3.48
C TRP A 57 -3.06 4.64 2.04
N HIS A 58 -3.31 5.83 1.56
CA HIS A 58 -3.19 6.20 0.16
C HIS A 58 -1.73 6.24 -0.33
N ASN A 59 -0.78 6.64 0.52
CA ASN A 59 0.65 6.57 0.20
C ASN A 59 1.13 5.11 0.05
N ASN A 60 0.68 4.21 0.93
CA ASN A 60 1.00 2.80 0.81
C ASN A 60 0.44 2.20 -0.48
N HIS A 61 -0.81 2.57 -0.82
CA HIS A 61 -1.46 2.14 -2.05
C HIS A 61 -0.70 2.62 -3.29
N HIS A 62 -0.33 3.91 -3.35
CA HIS A 62 0.43 4.48 -4.48
C HIS A 62 1.81 3.84 -4.64
N PHE A 63 2.46 3.52 -3.54
CA PHE A 63 3.75 2.83 -3.58
C PHE A 63 3.62 1.35 -4.00
N MET A 64 2.52 0.68 -3.62
CA MET A 64 2.29 -0.75 -3.88
C MET A 64 0.89 -0.97 -4.50
N PRO A 65 0.61 -0.46 -5.70
CA PRO A 65 -0.74 -0.43 -6.27
C PRO A 65 -1.34 -1.81 -6.55
N THR A 66 -0.50 -2.82 -6.74
CA THR A 66 -0.92 -4.21 -7.00
C THR A 66 -1.07 -5.05 -5.74
N SER A 67 -0.74 -4.50 -4.56
CA SER A 67 -0.85 -5.24 -3.31
C SER A 67 -2.29 -5.30 -2.82
N ALA A 68 -2.73 -6.50 -2.44
CA ALA A 68 -4.01 -6.68 -1.75
C ALA A 68 -4.00 -6.10 -0.33
N LYS A 69 -2.80 -5.93 0.26
CA LYS A 69 -2.61 -5.32 1.57
C LYS A 69 -2.19 -3.87 1.42
N THR A 70 -3.04 -2.94 1.79
CA THR A 70 -2.75 -1.50 1.77
C THR A 70 -2.12 -1.00 3.06
N SER A 71 -2.37 -1.66 4.18
CA SER A 71 -1.71 -1.36 5.46
C SER A 71 -0.26 -1.83 5.46
N PHE A 72 0.64 -1.09 6.10
CA PHE A 72 2.04 -1.47 6.24
C PHE A 72 2.47 -1.63 7.70
N THR A 73 2.28 -0.61 8.53
CA THR A 73 2.65 -0.66 9.95
C THR A 73 1.71 -1.57 10.75
N PRO A 74 2.16 -2.09 11.92
CA PRO A 74 1.30 -2.89 12.80
C PRO A 74 0.00 -2.19 13.19
N ARG A 75 0.07 -0.87 13.41
CA ARG A 75 -1.10 -0.06 13.75
C ARG A 75 -2.12 -0.01 12.61
N GLU A 76 -1.67 0.22 11.38
CA GLU A 76 -2.53 0.22 10.20
C GLU A 76 -3.16 -1.14 9.96
N THR A 77 -2.38 -2.22 10.15
CA THR A 77 -2.84 -3.60 9.92
C THR A 77 -4.03 -3.98 10.81
N MET A 78 -4.14 -3.41 12.02
CA MET A 78 -5.29 -3.65 12.90
C MET A 78 -6.61 -3.13 12.30
N PHE A 79 -6.55 -2.16 11.41
CA PHE A 79 -7.69 -1.51 10.80
C PHE A 79 -7.87 -1.85 9.31
N ASP A 80 -7.05 -2.75 8.74
CA ASP A 80 -7.16 -3.17 7.35
C ASP A 80 -8.23 -4.27 7.19
N ILE A 81 -9.49 -3.88 7.31
CA ILE A 81 -10.64 -4.78 7.24
C ILE A 81 -10.73 -5.43 5.86
N ASP A 82 -10.46 -4.69 4.79
CA ASP A 82 -10.50 -5.21 3.42
C ASP A 82 -9.50 -6.36 3.24
N TYR A 83 -8.27 -6.19 3.75
CA TYR A 83 -7.28 -7.25 3.72
C TYR A 83 -7.64 -8.43 4.62
N LEU A 84 -8.24 -8.19 5.78
CA LEU A 84 -8.73 -9.27 6.64
C LEU A 84 -9.81 -10.11 5.95
N ILE A 85 -10.73 -9.48 5.22
CA ILE A 85 -11.73 -10.18 4.40
C ILE A 85 -11.04 -11.03 3.32
N ILE A 86 -10.06 -10.45 2.60
CA ILE A 86 -9.29 -11.17 1.59
C ILE A 86 -8.59 -12.39 2.19
N LEU A 87 -8.00 -12.28 3.39
CA LEU A 87 -7.37 -13.41 4.07
C LEU A 87 -8.35 -14.53 4.43
N VAL A 88 -9.57 -14.18 4.85
CA VAL A 88 -10.62 -15.17 5.11
C VAL A 88 -11.02 -15.88 3.82
N LEU A 89 -11.25 -15.13 2.75
CA LEU A 89 -11.60 -15.69 1.43
C LEU A 89 -10.49 -16.58 0.85
N GLU A 90 -9.21 -16.18 1.02
CA GLU A 90 -8.06 -16.98 0.62
C GLU A 90 -8.00 -18.29 1.42
N LYS A 91 -8.23 -18.24 2.73
CA LYS A 91 -8.26 -19.42 3.60
C LYS A 91 -9.42 -20.39 3.24
N LEU A 92 -10.53 -19.85 2.75
CA LEU A 92 -11.66 -20.66 2.26
C LEU A 92 -11.46 -21.18 0.83
N GLY A 93 -10.34 -20.84 0.16
CA GLY A 93 -10.08 -21.24 -1.21
C GLY A 93 -10.92 -20.48 -2.27
N LEU A 94 -11.56 -19.39 -1.88
CA LEU A 94 -12.39 -18.56 -2.77
C LEU A 94 -11.58 -17.51 -3.53
N VAL A 95 -10.38 -17.18 -3.04
CA VAL A 95 -9.44 -16.23 -3.66
C VAL A 95 -8.05 -16.87 -3.66
N TRP A 96 -7.29 -16.69 -4.73
CA TRP A 96 -5.92 -17.21 -4.91
C TRP A 96 -5.03 -16.13 -5.52
N ASP A 97 -3.73 -16.37 -5.54
CA ASP A 97 -2.70 -15.44 -6.04
C ASP A 97 -2.76 -14.05 -5.38
N VAL A 98 -3.00 -14.03 -4.07
CA VAL A 98 -3.09 -12.79 -3.30
C VAL A 98 -1.72 -12.13 -3.24
N LYS A 99 -1.54 -11.04 -3.98
CA LYS A 99 -0.29 -10.28 -4.04
C LYS A 99 -0.05 -9.51 -2.76
N ARG A 100 1.15 -9.66 -2.22
CA ARG A 100 1.61 -8.99 -1.00
C ARG A 100 2.92 -8.24 -1.28
N PRO A 101 3.24 -7.20 -0.51
CA PRO A 101 4.52 -6.51 -0.65
C PRO A 101 5.68 -7.49 -0.53
N SER A 102 6.66 -7.39 -1.42
CA SER A 102 7.92 -8.11 -1.28
C SER A 102 8.89 -7.33 -0.40
N GLN A 103 9.85 -8.03 0.25
CA GLN A 103 10.92 -7.39 1.03
C GLN A 103 11.68 -6.36 0.19
N LYS A 104 12.13 -6.76 -0.99
CA LYS A 104 12.87 -5.89 -1.92
C LYS A 104 12.11 -4.62 -2.30
N MET A 105 10.79 -4.72 -2.46
CA MET A 105 9.94 -3.55 -2.75
C MET A 105 9.87 -2.61 -1.54
N VAL A 106 9.68 -3.16 -0.34
CA VAL A 106 9.63 -2.38 0.90
C VAL A 106 10.95 -1.65 1.15
N ASP A 107 12.09 -2.34 1.01
CA ASP A 107 13.41 -1.75 1.26
C ASP A 107 13.76 -0.63 0.28
N LYS A 108 13.24 -0.69 -0.94
CA LYS A 108 13.48 0.32 -1.96
C LYS A 108 12.88 1.69 -1.64
N GLY A 109 11.79 1.74 -0.90
CA GLY A 109 11.05 3.00 -0.76
C GLY A 109 10.60 3.36 0.65
N ILE A 110 10.92 2.53 1.67
CA ILE A 110 10.51 2.83 3.05
C ILE A 110 11.23 4.08 3.57
N MET A 111 10.49 4.97 4.20
CA MET A 111 11.06 6.18 4.81
C MET A 111 11.74 5.86 6.15
N ASP A 112 12.75 6.65 6.52
CA ASP A 112 13.41 6.56 7.81
C ASP A 112 12.44 6.76 8.97
N GLY A 113 12.65 6.00 10.05
CA GLY A 113 11.82 6.07 11.25
C GLY A 113 10.46 5.34 11.16
N VAL A 114 10.11 4.76 10.01
CA VAL A 114 8.90 3.94 9.89
C VAL A 114 9.11 2.57 10.53
N VAL A 115 8.20 2.19 11.45
CA VAL A 115 8.25 0.90 12.12
C VAL A 115 7.94 -0.23 11.15
N ARG A 116 8.94 -1.05 10.85
CA ARG A 116 8.79 -2.21 9.96
C ARG A 116 8.05 -3.34 10.69
N PRO A 117 7.05 -3.98 10.05
CA PRO A 117 6.47 -5.22 10.55
C PRO A 117 7.53 -6.32 10.68
N LYS A 118 7.37 -7.21 11.66
CA LYS A 118 8.33 -8.31 11.93
C LYS A 118 8.72 -9.13 10.69
N ARG A 119 7.80 -9.32 9.77
CA ARG A 119 8.05 -10.01 8.49
C ARG A 119 9.15 -9.35 7.65
N TYR A 120 9.31 -8.02 7.77
CA TYR A 120 10.26 -7.23 6.99
C TYR A 120 11.50 -6.80 7.80
N GLN A 121 11.64 -7.23 9.05
CA GLN A 121 12.79 -6.95 9.90
C GLN A 121 13.96 -7.91 9.61
N LYS A 122 13.66 -9.17 9.24
CA LYS A 122 14.65 -10.24 9.10
C LYS A 122 15.51 -10.15 7.82
N GLY A 123 15.11 -9.36 6.82
CA GLY A 123 15.83 -9.25 5.56
C GLY A 123 16.90 -8.14 5.51
N SER A 124 16.97 -7.28 6.54
CA SER A 124 17.97 -6.22 6.60
C SER A 124 19.31 -6.68 7.23
N GLU A 125 19.29 -7.78 7.97
CA GLU A 125 20.49 -8.32 8.63
C GLU A 125 21.27 -9.32 7.75
N GLU A 126 20.62 -9.95 6.76
CA GLU A 126 21.24 -10.97 5.88
C GLU A 126 21.94 -10.40 4.64
N LYS A 127 21.79 -9.10 4.35
CA LYS A 127 22.32 -8.47 3.11
C LYS A 127 23.65 -7.74 3.26
N SER A 128 24.25 -7.71 4.44
CA SER A 128 25.55 -7.04 4.62
C SER A 128 26.75 -7.91 4.21
N ASP A 129 26.55 -9.22 3.94
CA ASP A 129 27.68 -10.14 3.77
C ASP A 129 27.85 -10.71 2.34
N ASP A 130 26.89 -10.50 1.40
CA ASP A 130 26.92 -11.14 0.08
C ASP A 130 27.16 -10.21 -1.13
N ASP A 131 27.24 -8.89 -0.96
CA ASP A 131 27.35 -7.95 -2.10
C ASP A 131 28.81 -7.54 -2.45
N ASP A 132 29.85 -8.22 -1.89
CA ASP A 132 31.27 -7.90 -2.18
C ASP A 132 31.94 -8.87 -3.19
N GLN A 133 31.20 -9.69 -3.93
CA GLN A 133 31.79 -10.54 -4.95
C GLN A 133 30.92 -10.66 -6.23
N SER A 134 30.92 -9.61 -7.06
CA SER A 134 30.70 -9.77 -8.49
C SER A 134 31.48 -8.74 -9.28
N GLU A 135 32.79 -8.98 -9.41
CA GLU A 135 33.60 -8.33 -10.45
C GLU A 135 33.11 -8.81 -11.83
N ASP A 136 32.66 -7.88 -12.65
CA ASP A 136 32.38 -8.12 -14.06
C ASP A 136 33.67 -8.53 -14.80
N PRO A 137 33.64 -9.55 -15.65
CA PRO A 137 34.79 -9.91 -16.48
C PRO A 137 35.01 -8.85 -17.58
N PRO A 138 36.29 -8.57 -17.94
CA PRO A 138 36.63 -7.52 -18.92
C PRO A 138 36.11 -7.87 -20.32
N GLN A 139 35.41 -6.92 -20.93
CA GLN A 139 34.99 -7.01 -22.33
C GLN A 139 36.24 -7.03 -23.24
N LYS A 140 36.42 -8.10 -23.97
CA LYS A 140 37.39 -8.19 -25.04
C LYS A 140 36.94 -7.33 -26.21
N MET A 141 37.63 -6.22 -26.43
CA MET A 141 37.63 -5.50 -27.71
C MET A 141 38.26 -6.38 -28.78
N SER A 142 37.47 -6.77 -29.78
CA SER A 142 37.99 -7.35 -31.05
C SER A 142 38.29 -6.23 -32.04
N ALA A 143 39.48 -6.28 -32.59
CA ALA A 143 39.98 -5.48 -33.64
C ALA A 143 39.22 -5.74 -34.98
#